data_b57f1fe05201f6e4d26f7fadce230df9
#
_entry.id   b57f1fe05201f6e4d26f7fadce230df9
#
_cell.length_a   1.000
_cell.length_b   1.000
_cell.length_c   1.000
_cell.angle_alpha   90.00
_cell.angle_beta   90.00
_cell.angle_gamma   90.00
#
_symmetry.space_group_name_H-M   'P 1'
#
loop_
_entity.id
_entity.type
_entity.pdbx_description
1 polymer ?
#
loop_
_entity_poly.entity_id
_entity_poly.type
_entity_poly.pdbx_seq_one_letter_code
_entity_poly.pdbx_strand_id
1 'polypeptide(L)'
;GWLDTYHTFSFAGYYDPRRIHFGALRVLNDDTVAPGEGFGTHPHDNMEIVSIALEGALRHGDSMGNMQELRPGEIQVMSAGTGITHSEMNASDTEPVKFLQIWVLTDAENHTPRYNQIRLAPAKRNELRTIVAPEGRGGENTGWLHQDAWFSTLDLDKGHDVEYRMHTPGNGAYVFVIEGLAEVDGEVLGRRDGMGVWDTDGFGIRA
;
A
#
# COMPACT_ATOMS: atom_id res chain seq x y z
N GLY A 1 -1.13 22.46 -8.56
CA GLY A 1 -2.00 22.18 -7.40
C GLY A 1 -1.16 21.70 -6.23
N TRP A 2 -1.77 21.51 -5.09
CA TRP A 2 -1.08 20.99 -3.90
C TRP A 2 -0.91 19.46 -3.92
N LEU A 3 -1.69 18.77 -4.74
CA LEU A 3 -1.69 17.31 -4.90
C LEU A 3 -1.36 16.97 -6.35
N ASP A 4 -0.35 16.10 -6.54
CA ASP A 4 -0.09 15.36 -7.76
C ASP A 4 -0.33 13.87 -7.44
N THR A 5 -1.32 13.25 -8.11
CA THR A 5 -1.81 11.91 -7.78
C THR A 5 -2.04 11.08 -9.03
N TYR A 6 -1.60 9.82 -8.97
CA TYR A 6 -1.81 8.83 -10.03
C TYR A 6 -2.64 7.68 -9.48
N HIS A 7 -3.77 7.40 -10.11
CA HIS A 7 -4.73 6.40 -9.68
C HIS A 7 -4.62 5.13 -10.54
N THR A 8 -4.31 4.01 -9.93
CA THR A 8 -4.32 2.70 -10.60
C THR A 8 -5.74 2.25 -10.90
N PHE A 9 -6.67 2.49 -9.96
CA PHE A 9 -8.08 2.16 -10.06
C PHE A 9 -8.95 3.41 -10.01
N SER A 10 -10.21 3.27 -10.41
CA SER A 10 -11.20 4.37 -10.37
C SER A 10 -11.31 4.94 -8.96
N PHE A 11 -11.01 6.22 -8.82
CA PHE A 11 -10.98 6.94 -7.56
C PHE A 11 -11.27 8.43 -7.77
N ALA A 12 -11.99 9.07 -6.84
CA ALA A 12 -12.39 10.47 -6.92
C ALA A 12 -13.01 10.84 -8.29
N GLY A 13 -12.40 11.77 -9.03
CA GLY A 13 -12.86 12.19 -10.36
C GLY A 13 -12.43 11.29 -11.52
N TYR A 14 -11.58 10.29 -11.29
CA TYR A 14 -11.16 9.32 -12.30
C TYR A 14 -12.07 8.11 -12.31
N TYR A 15 -12.65 7.79 -13.46
CA TYR A 15 -13.51 6.62 -13.62
C TYR A 15 -13.21 5.84 -14.92
N ASP A 16 -12.80 4.58 -14.79
CA ASP A 16 -12.73 3.59 -15.86
C ASP A 16 -13.41 2.28 -15.36
N PRO A 17 -14.52 1.86 -15.97
CA PRO A 17 -15.25 0.66 -15.52
C PRO A 17 -14.43 -0.64 -15.63
N ARG A 18 -13.32 -0.65 -16.36
CA ARG A 18 -12.41 -1.79 -16.46
C ARG A 18 -11.36 -1.80 -15.34
N ARG A 19 -11.28 -0.71 -14.56
CA ARG A 19 -10.30 -0.49 -13.50
C ARG A 19 -10.97 -0.04 -12.21
N ILE A 20 -11.81 -0.89 -11.64
CA ILE A 20 -12.51 -0.60 -10.38
C ILE A 20 -11.73 -1.17 -9.19
N HIS A 21 -11.24 -2.40 -9.31
CA HIS A 21 -10.46 -3.09 -8.28
C HIS A 21 -9.75 -4.32 -8.89
N PHE A 22 -8.85 -4.93 -8.11
CA PHE A 22 -8.26 -6.23 -8.38
C PHE A 22 -8.41 -7.12 -7.14
N GLY A 23 -9.30 -8.12 -7.18
CA GLY A 23 -9.66 -8.84 -5.97
C GLY A 23 -10.15 -7.89 -4.88
N ALA A 24 -9.58 -7.99 -3.69
CA ALA A 24 -9.88 -7.07 -2.59
C ALA A 24 -9.13 -5.72 -2.68
N LEU A 25 -8.12 -5.58 -3.55
CA LEU A 25 -7.39 -4.34 -3.75
C LEU A 25 -8.27 -3.32 -4.47
N ARG A 26 -8.68 -2.26 -3.74
CA ARG A 26 -9.64 -1.25 -4.22
C ARG A 26 -8.97 0.04 -4.69
N VAL A 27 -7.91 0.46 -4.02
CA VAL A 27 -7.17 1.69 -4.32
C VAL A 27 -5.67 1.41 -4.26
N LEU A 28 -4.95 1.95 -5.22
CA LEU A 28 -3.49 2.08 -5.20
C LEU A 28 -3.17 3.41 -5.88
N ASN A 29 -2.93 4.43 -5.05
CA ASN A 29 -2.55 5.77 -5.50
C ASN A 29 -1.09 6.04 -5.19
N ASP A 30 -0.42 6.73 -6.10
CA ASP A 30 0.91 7.32 -5.91
C ASP A 30 0.74 8.82 -5.76
N ASP A 31 0.89 9.30 -4.54
CA ASP A 31 0.56 10.66 -4.15
C ASP A 31 1.80 11.47 -3.82
N THR A 32 1.87 12.69 -4.35
CA THR A 32 2.83 13.71 -3.96
C THR A 32 2.07 14.93 -3.42
N VAL A 33 2.29 15.26 -2.16
CA VAL A 33 1.63 16.38 -1.48
C VAL A 33 2.62 17.51 -1.23
N ALA A 34 2.26 18.71 -1.64
CA ALA A 34 3.09 19.92 -1.49
C ALA A 34 3.36 20.25 0.00
N PRO A 35 4.42 21.03 0.31
CA PRO A 35 4.71 21.48 1.66
C PRO A 35 3.52 22.17 2.35
N GLY A 36 3.27 21.85 3.62
CA GLY A 36 2.20 22.43 4.43
C GLY A 36 0.78 22.04 4.05
N GLU A 37 0.60 21.26 2.99
CA GLU A 37 -0.69 20.84 2.47
C GLU A 37 -1.04 19.40 2.87
N GLY A 38 -2.23 18.94 2.50
CA GLY A 38 -2.67 17.58 2.80
C GLY A 38 -4.18 17.40 2.73
N PHE A 39 -4.62 16.24 3.18
CA PHE A 39 -6.02 15.87 3.26
C PHE A 39 -6.56 16.22 4.64
N GLY A 40 -7.46 17.20 4.70
CA GLY A 40 -8.16 17.59 5.92
C GLY A 40 -9.00 16.43 6.48
N THR A 41 -9.58 16.61 7.65
CA THR A 41 -10.37 15.57 8.31
C THR A 41 -11.52 15.06 7.42
N HIS A 42 -11.52 13.75 7.18
CA HIS A 42 -12.51 13.06 6.37
C HIS A 42 -12.81 11.66 6.95
N PRO A 43 -14.00 11.09 6.69
CA PRO A 43 -14.41 9.82 7.25
C PRO A 43 -14.04 8.63 6.37
N HIS A 44 -13.88 7.46 7.02
CA HIS A 44 -13.86 6.13 6.40
C HIS A 44 -14.68 5.16 7.25
N ASP A 45 -15.24 4.15 6.61
CA ASP A 45 -15.82 2.97 7.24
C ASP A 45 -15.53 1.72 6.39
N ASN A 46 -15.53 0.56 7.03
CA ASN A 46 -15.42 -0.75 6.41
C ASN A 46 -14.32 -0.84 5.32
N MET A 47 -13.13 -0.31 5.64
CA MET A 47 -11.98 -0.28 4.75
C MET A 47 -10.69 -0.51 5.52
N GLU A 48 -9.80 -1.30 4.96
CA GLU A 48 -8.42 -1.42 5.40
C GLU A 48 -7.55 -0.47 4.58
N ILE A 49 -6.81 0.41 5.23
CA ILE A 49 -6.02 1.46 4.59
C ILE A 49 -4.55 1.29 4.99
N VAL A 50 -3.68 1.16 4.00
CA VAL A 50 -2.23 1.04 4.19
C VAL A 50 -1.55 2.21 3.51
N SER A 51 -0.73 2.96 4.27
CA SER A 51 0.10 4.03 3.73
C SER A 51 1.57 3.63 3.82
N ILE A 52 2.31 3.84 2.73
CA ILE A 52 3.75 3.55 2.62
C ILE A 52 4.44 4.84 2.20
N ALA A 53 5.20 5.45 3.12
CA ALA A 53 5.98 6.64 2.80
C ALA A 53 7.18 6.29 1.91
N LEU A 54 7.36 7.04 0.83
CA LEU A 54 8.48 6.92 -0.11
C LEU A 54 9.51 8.02 0.13
N GLU A 55 9.07 9.27 0.33
CA GLU A 55 9.91 10.43 0.60
C GLU A 55 9.21 11.37 1.59
N GLY A 56 9.96 12.10 2.41
CA GLY A 56 9.42 13.07 3.37
C GLY A 56 8.75 12.41 4.58
N ALA A 57 7.73 13.04 5.13
CA ALA A 57 6.95 12.53 6.26
C ALA A 57 5.47 12.91 6.13
N LEU A 58 4.58 11.93 6.29
CA LEU A 58 3.13 12.11 6.31
C LEU A 58 2.67 12.15 7.77
N ARG A 59 2.02 13.25 8.18
CA ARG A 59 1.45 13.39 9.54
C ARG A 59 0.01 12.92 9.53
N HIS A 60 -0.24 11.83 10.24
CA HIS A 60 -1.57 11.30 10.50
C HIS A 60 -2.14 11.84 11.81
N GLY A 61 -3.44 12.15 11.84
CA GLY A 61 -4.21 12.40 13.04
C GLY A 61 -5.61 11.82 12.89
N ASP A 62 -6.14 11.16 13.94
CA ASP A 62 -7.45 10.50 13.85
C ASP A 62 -8.36 10.72 15.08
N SER A 63 -9.63 10.31 14.92
CA SER A 63 -10.66 10.41 15.96
C SER A 63 -10.45 9.49 17.16
N MET A 64 -9.51 8.55 17.10
CA MET A 64 -9.09 7.72 18.24
C MET A 64 -8.00 8.38 19.10
N GLY A 65 -7.49 9.54 18.65
CA GLY A 65 -6.45 10.30 19.35
C GLY A 65 -5.02 9.95 18.93
N ASN A 66 -4.85 9.17 17.87
CA ASN A 66 -3.52 8.96 17.32
C ASN A 66 -3.04 10.23 16.60
N MET A 67 -1.76 10.55 16.78
CA MET A 67 -1.05 11.61 16.05
C MET A 67 0.39 11.15 15.85
N GLN A 68 0.74 10.79 14.63
CA GLN A 68 2.04 10.23 14.30
C GLN A 68 2.55 10.71 12.93
N GLU A 69 3.85 10.64 12.73
CA GLU A 69 4.50 10.92 11.46
C GLU A 69 5.02 9.64 10.85
N LEU A 70 4.52 9.30 9.66
CA LEU A 70 4.95 8.17 8.86
C LEU A 70 6.12 8.57 7.98
N ARG A 71 7.24 7.85 8.06
CA ARG A 71 8.48 8.12 7.33
C ARG A 71 8.92 6.91 6.49
N PRO A 72 9.79 7.09 5.49
CA PRO A 72 10.38 5.97 4.75
C PRO A 72 10.97 4.90 5.70
N GLY A 73 10.68 3.65 5.40
CA GLY A 73 11.02 2.52 6.27
C GLY A 73 9.98 2.19 7.32
N GLU A 74 8.86 2.88 7.32
CA GLU A 74 7.68 2.62 8.15
C GLU A 74 6.45 2.38 7.28
N ILE A 75 5.46 1.69 7.83
CA ILE A 75 4.12 1.54 7.25
C ILE A 75 3.07 1.91 8.29
N GLN A 76 1.97 2.44 7.81
CA GLN A 76 0.75 2.65 8.58
C GLN A 76 -0.30 1.65 8.10
N VAL A 77 -1.02 1.03 9.03
CA VAL A 77 -2.19 0.20 8.74
C VAL A 77 -3.34 0.68 9.60
N MET A 78 -4.42 1.11 8.97
CA MET A 78 -5.63 1.59 9.62
C MET A 78 -6.82 0.74 9.18
N SER A 79 -7.53 0.16 10.15
CA SER A 79 -8.83 -0.48 9.93
C SER A 79 -9.92 0.51 10.28
N ALA A 80 -10.71 0.93 9.30
CA ALA A 80 -11.76 1.93 9.52
C ALA A 80 -12.98 1.36 10.28
N GLY A 81 -13.27 0.07 10.09
CA GLY A 81 -14.29 -0.67 10.82
C GLY A 81 -15.62 0.05 10.88
N THR A 82 -16.18 0.23 12.07
CA THR A 82 -17.46 0.92 12.30
C THR A 82 -17.45 2.41 11.99
N GLY A 83 -16.29 2.98 11.71
CA GLY A 83 -16.10 4.38 11.33
C GLY A 83 -14.96 5.06 12.06
N ILE A 84 -14.17 5.81 11.32
CA ILE A 84 -13.08 6.66 11.80
C ILE A 84 -13.05 7.95 10.97
N THR A 85 -12.68 9.05 11.58
CA THR A 85 -12.27 10.25 10.85
C THR A 85 -10.79 10.47 11.02
N HIS A 86 -10.08 10.82 9.95
CA HIS A 86 -8.65 11.12 10.01
C HIS A 86 -8.24 12.25 9.07
N SER A 87 -7.04 12.73 9.27
CA SER A 87 -6.37 13.69 8.38
C SER A 87 -4.96 13.20 8.07
N GLU A 88 -4.47 13.52 6.88
CA GLU A 88 -3.13 13.18 6.40
C GLU A 88 -2.48 14.43 5.80
N MET A 89 -1.52 15.00 6.52
CA MET A 89 -0.86 16.26 6.17
C MET A 89 0.62 16.03 5.88
N ASN A 90 1.17 16.78 4.95
CA ASN A 90 2.63 16.87 4.84
C ASN A 90 3.19 17.45 6.13
N ALA A 91 4.14 16.75 6.76
CA ALA A 91 4.75 17.20 8.01
C ALA A 91 5.79 18.31 7.82
N SER A 92 6.18 18.62 6.57
CA SER A 92 7.16 19.64 6.20
C SER A 92 6.48 20.86 5.59
N ASP A 93 6.97 22.05 5.94
CA ASP A 93 6.56 23.32 5.33
C ASP A 93 7.43 23.70 4.11
N THR A 94 8.46 22.89 3.78
CA THR A 94 9.44 23.22 2.74
C THR A 94 9.65 22.14 1.69
N GLU A 95 9.43 20.87 2.04
CA GLU A 95 9.69 19.72 1.16
C GLU A 95 8.41 18.92 0.92
N PRO A 96 8.20 18.37 -0.28
CA PRO A 96 7.05 17.51 -0.56
C PRO A 96 7.13 16.18 0.19
N VAL A 97 5.98 15.55 0.42
CA VAL A 97 5.89 14.15 0.85
C VAL A 97 5.38 13.31 -0.31
N LYS A 98 5.98 12.10 -0.50
CA LYS A 98 5.52 11.10 -1.47
C LYS A 98 5.19 9.80 -0.75
N PHE A 99 4.05 9.21 -1.08
CA PHE A 99 3.59 7.96 -0.46
C PHE A 99 2.64 7.19 -1.37
N LEU A 100 2.55 5.90 -1.14
CA LEU A 100 1.51 5.06 -1.71
C LEU A 100 0.34 4.98 -0.72
N GLN A 101 -0.87 5.27 -1.20
CA GLN A 101 -2.12 5.07 -0.47
C GLN A 101 -2.85 3.87 -1.04
N ILE A 102 -3.03 2.83 -0.22
CA ILE A 102 -3.56 1.55 -0.66
C ILE A 102 -4.77 1.20 0.19
N TRP A 103 -5.91 0.91 -0.47
CA TRP A 103 -7.13 0.49 0.21
C TRP A 103 -7.50 -0.94 -0.18
N VAL A 104 -7.84 -1.72 0.82
CA VAL A 104 -8.28 -3.11 0.66
C VAL A 104 -9.67 -3.25 1.26
N LEU A 105 -10.56 -3.89 0.54
CA LEU A 105 -11.89 -4.26 1.05
C LEU A 105 -11.71 -5.22 2.22
N THR A 106 -12.43 -4.97 3.31
CA THR A 106 -12.37 -5.82 4.51
C THR A 106 -13.11 -7.14 4.30
N ASP A 107 -12.75 -8.17 5.05
CA ASP A 107 -13.37 -9.51 5.00
C ASP A 107 -14.77 -9.54 5.63
N ALA A 108 -15.08 -8.62 6.53
CA ALA A 108 -16.38 -8.43 7.15
C ALA A 108 -16.63 -6.95 7.47
N GLU A 109 -17.89 -6.60 7.66
CA GLU A 109 -18.27 -5.24 8.08
C GLU A 109 -18.17 -5.06 9.60
N ASN A 110 -18.03 -3.81 10.02
CA ASN A 110 -18.12 -3.35 11.40
C ASN A 110 -17.06 -3.91 12.35
N HIS A 111 -15.85 -4.14 11.85
CA HIS A 111 -14.69 -4.37 12.72
C HIS A 111 -14.48 -3.18 13.67
N THR A 112 -13.80 -3.41 14.77
CA THR A 112 -13.39 -2.32 15.67
C THR A 112 -12.34 -1.46 14.95
N PRO A 113 -12.51 -0.13 14.90
CA PRO A 113 -11.51 0.76 14.34
C PRO A 113 -10.14 0.59 15.01
N ARG A 114 -9.08 0.60 14.20
CA ARG A 114 -7.73 0.36 14.66
C ARG A 114 -6.72 1.18 13.85
N TYR A 115 -5.67 1.61 14.51
CA TYR A 115 -4.49 2.23 13.91
C TYR A 115 -3.23 1.54 14.41
N ASN A 116 -2.29 1.28 13.52
CA ASN A 116 -0.97 0.78 13.87
C ASN A 116 0.08 1.33 12.90
N GLN A 117 1.20 1.82 13.45
CA GLN A 117 2.38 2.20 12.69
C GLN A 117 3.53 1.29 13.05
N ILE A 118 4.18 0.74 12.06
CA ILE A 118 5.21 -0.28 12.22
C ILE A 118 6.49 0.19 11.55
N ARG A 119 7.58 0.15 12.30
CA ARG A 119 8.91 0.30 11.72
C ARG A 119 9.35 -1.03 11.12
N LEU A 120 9.56 -1.03 9.83
CA LEU A 120 9.98 -2.22 9.09
C LEU A 120 11.44 -2.58 9.43
N ALA A 121 11.72 -3.87 9.54
CA ALA A 121 13.10 -4.34 9.55
C ALA A 121 13.83 -3.88 8.27
N PRO A 122 15.17 -3.73 8.28
CA PRO A 122 15.90 -3.43 7.07
C PRO A 122 15.61 -4.43 5.95
N ALA A 123 15.37 -3.92 4.73
CA ALA A 123 15.18 -4.77 3.56
C ALA A 123 16.48 -5.54 3.26
N LYS A 124 16.35 -6.81 2.94
CA LYS A 124 17.43 -7.59 2.35
C LYS A 124 17.28 -7.55 0.84
N ARG A 125 18.37 -7.31 0.15
CA ARG A 125 18.38 -7.31 -1.32
C ARG A 125 18.11 -8.70 -1.85
N ASN A 126 17.34 -8.77 -2.94
CA ASN A 126 16.99 -10.01 -3.64
C ASN A 126 16.16 -11.01 -2.80
N GLU A 127 15.50 -10.52 -1.74
CA GLU A 127 14.58 -11.29 -0.93
C GLU A 127 13.23 -10.59 -0.80
N LEU A 128 12.14 -11.33 -1.04
CA LEU A 128 10.79 -10.85 -0.76
C LEU A 128 10.61 -10.67 0.75
N ARG A 129 10.09 -9.53 1.13
CA ARG A 129 9.78 -9.22 2.53
C ARG A 129 8.29 -8.92 2.68
N THR A 130 7.58 -9.75 3.42
CA THR A 130 6.19 -9.46 3.81
C THR A 130 6.17 -8.30 4.81
N ILE A 131 5.39 -7.27 4.53
CA ILE A 131 5.23 -6.07 5.36
C ILE A 131 3.83 -5.94 5.96
N VAL A 132 2.80 -6.56 5.34
CA VAL A 132 1.44 -6.67 5.87
C VAL A 132 0.93 -8.07 5.58
N ALA A 133 0.16 -8.65 6.49
CA ALA A 133 -0.45 -9.97 6.37
C ALA A 133 -1.84 -10.00 7.03
N PRO A 134 -2.64 -11.04 6.86
CA PRO A 134 -3.84 -11.26 7.66
C PRO A 134 -3.51 -11.35 9.15
N GLU A 135 -4.46 -11.03 10.00
CA GLU A 135 -4.30 -11.13 11.46
C GLU A 135 -3.74 -12.49 11.90
N GLY A 136 -2.69 -12.46 12.75
CA GLY A 136 -2.03 -13.65 13.28
C GLY A 136 -1.19 -14.45 12.28
N ARG A 137 -1.07 -14.01 11.00
CA ARG A 137 -0.31 -14.70 9.96
C ARG A 137 0.97 -13.98 9.54
N GLY A 138 1.24 -12.80 10.09
CA GLY A 138 2.47 -12.03 9.88
C GLY A 138 3.60 -12.48 10.81
N GLY A 139 4.82 -12.07 10.46
CA GLY A 139 6.01 -12.19 11.31
C GLY A 139 6.20 -11.00 12.24
N GLU A 140 7.36 -10.96 12.89
CA GLU A 140 7.80 -9.81 13.66
C GLU A 140 7.93 -8.56 12.73
N ASN A 141 7.53 -7.38 13.22
CA ASN A 141 7.51 -6.13 12.46
C ASN A 141 6.69 -6.17 11.15
N THR A 142 5.62 -6.96 11.13
CA THR A 142 4.64 -7.04 10.04
C THR A 142 3.33 -6.42 10.50
N GLY A 143 2.76 -5.52 9.68
CA GLY A 143 1.40 -5.02 9.87
C GLY A 143 0.38 -6.12 9.64
N TRP A 144 -0.85 -5.91 10.12
CA TRP A 144 -1.93 -6.83 9.83
C TRP A 144 -3.25 -6.11 9.50
N LEU A 145 -4.12 -6.78 8.75
CA LEU A 145 -5.40 -6.27 8.31
C LEU A 145 -6.47 -7.36 8.33
N HIS A 146 -7.73 -6.94 8.29
CA HIS A 146 -8.90 -7.81 8.25
C HIS A 146 -9.25 -8.20 6.81
N GLN A 147 -8.32 -8.91 6.15
CA GLN A 147 -8.53 -9.52 4.84
C GLN A 147 -7.47 -10.60 4.59
N ASP A 148 -7.80 -11.61 3.77
CA ASP A 148 -6.81 -12.60 3.29
C ASP A 148 -5.91 -11.99 2.21
N ALA A 149 -5.14 -10.97 2.61
CA ALA A 149 -4.25 -10.23 1.74
C ALA A 149 -2.88 -10.01 2.36
N TRP A 150 -1.84 -10.07 1.52
CA TRP A 150 -0.44 -9.85 1.91
C TRP A 150 0.15 -8.72 1.08
N PHE A 151 1.00 -7.94 1.72
CA PHE A 151 1.85 -6.96 1.05
C PHE A 151 3.29 -7.38 1.21
N SER A 152 4.02 -7.40 0.10
CA SER A 152 5.44 -7.69 0.09
C SER A 152 6.20 -6.59 -0.63
N THR A 153 7.43 -6.34 -0.19
CA THR A 153 8.38 -5.46 -0.87
C THR A 153 9.60 -6.27 -1.33
N LEU A 154 10.18 -5.84 -2.44
CA LEU A 154 11.36 -6.46 -3.03
C LEU A 154 12.30 -5.38 -3.59
N ASP A 155 13.54 -5.39 -3.13
CA ASP A 155 14.65 -4.66 -3.73
C ASP A 155 15.49 -5.65 -4.53
N LEU A 156 15.34 -5.65 -5.87
CA LEU A 156 15.96 -6.63 -6.75
C LEU A 156 17.12 -6.01 -7.53
N ASP A 157 18.29 -6.62 -7.42
CA ASP A 157 19.47 -6.20 -8.18
C ASP A 157 19.39 -6.68 -9.63
N LYS A 158 19.94 -5.90 -10.54
CA LYS A 158 20.02 -6.27 -11.95
C LYS A 158 20.63 -7.65 -12.14
N GLY A 159 19.94 -8.49 -12.92
CA GLY A 159 20.36 -9.85 -13.26
C GLY A 159 19.99 -10.89 -12.19
N HIS A 160 19.27 -10.52 -11.15
CA HIS A 160 18.69 -11.44 -10.18
C HIS A 160 17.22 -11.72 -10.52
N ASP A 161 16.74 -12.84 -10.04
CA ASP A 161 15.35 -13.25 -10.13
C ASP A 161 14.86 -13.81 -8.79
N VAL A 162 13.58 -13.66 -8.54
CA VAL A 162 12.88 -14.18 -7.36
C VAL A 162 11.57 -14.78 -7.79
N GLU A 163 11.20 -15.93 -7.25
CA GLU A 163 9.89 -16.54 -7.42
C GLU A 163 8.93 -16.02 -6.33
N TYR A 164 7.79 -15.45 -6.76
CA TYR A 164 6.66 -15.18 -5.87
C TYR A 164 5.71 -16.37 -5.86
N ARG A 165 5.27 -16.80 -4.69
CA ARG A 165 4.25 -17.85 -4.54
C ARG A 165 3.01 -17.30 -3.88
N MET A 166 1.84 -17.68 -4.40
CA MET A 166 0.56 -17.29 -3.81
C MET A 166 0.44 -17.87 -2.40
N HIS A 167 0.05 -17.02 -1.45
CA HIS A 167 -0.13 -17.44 -0.06
C HIS A 167 -1.36 -18.30 0.14
N THR A 168 -2.38 -18.12 -0.69
CA THR A 168 -3.64 -18.87 -0.66
C THR A 168 -3.99 -19.30 -2.09
N PRO A 169 -4.31 -20.58 -2.32
CA PRO A 169 -4.76 -21.04 -3.63
C PRO A 169 -5.96 -20.26 -4.15
N GLY A 170 -5.95 -19.89 -5.44
CA GLY A 170 -7.01 -19.12 -6.07
C GLY A 170 -6.93 -17.61 -5.86
N ASN A 171 -6.00 -17.11 -5.05
CA ASN A 171 -5.72 -15.67 -4.97
C ASN A 171 -4.96 -15.20 -6.22
N GLY A 172 -5.04 -13.89 -6.47
CA GLY A 172 -4.18 -13.20 -7.41
C GLY A 172 -3.13 -12.34 -6.69
N ALA A 173 -2.14 -11.88 -7.42
CA ALA A 173 -1.17 -10.89 -6.95
C ALA A 173 -1.18 -9.67 -7.87
N TYR A 174 -1.08 -8.48 -7.29
CA TYR A 174 -0.89 -7.24 -8.03
C TYR A 174 0.55 -6.74 -7.82
N VAL A 175 1.33 -6.74 -8.89
CA VAL A 175 2.72 -6.24 -8.87
C VAL A 175 2.72 -4.78 -9.27
N PHE A 176 3.44 -3.94 -8.52
CA PHE A 176 3.59 -2.52 -8.80
C PHE A 176 5.08 -2.14 -8.72
N VAL A 177 5.64 -1.64 -9.81
CA VAL A 177 7.04 -1.24 -9.87
C VAL A 177 7.20 0.19 -9.36
N ILE A 178 7.73 0.34 -8.16
CA ILE A 178 7.96 1.66 -7.55
C ILE A 178 9.10 2.39 -8.27
N GLU A 179 10.24 1.75 -8.46
CA GLU A 179 11.39 2.30 -9.19
C GLU A 179 12.06 1.22 -10.05
N GLY A 180 12.65 1.64 -11.16
CA GLY A 180 13.41 0.76 -12.04
C GLY A 180 12.55 0.06 -13.09
N LEU A 181 12.95 -1.16 -13.43
CA LEU A 181 12.34 -2.00 -14.46
C LEU A 181 12.37 -3.44 -13.99
N ALA A 182 11.28 -4.17 -14.19
CA ALA A 182 11.19 -5.59 -13.87
C ALA A 182 10.46 -6.36 -14.98
N GLU A 183 10.87 -7.60 -15.22
CA GLU A 183 10.12 -8.58 -15.98
C GLU A 183 9.29 -9.43 -15.00
N VAL A 184 7.99 -9.50 -15.21
CA VAL A 184 7.05 -10.28 -14.41
C VAL A 184 6.30 -11.23 -15.31
N ASP A 185 6.51 -12.54 -15.15
CA ASP A 185 5.89 -13.58 -15.98
C ASP A 185 6.04 -13.33 -17.50
N GLY A 186 7.22 -12.84 -17.92
CA GLY A 186 7.56 -12.52 -19.30
C GLY A 186 7.14 -11.13 -19.79
N GLU A 187 6.39 -10.36 -19.00
CA GLU A 187 5.99 -8.98 -19.31
C GLU A 187 6.93 -7.97 -18.65
N VAL A 188 7.37 -6.97 -19.41
CA VAL A 188 8.28 -5.93 -18.92
C VAL A 188 7.49 -4.75 -18.36
N LEU A 189 7.68 -4.47 -17.07
CA LEU A 189 7.09 -3.35 -16.35
C LEU A 189 8.15 -2.29 -16.06
N GLY A 190 7.86 -1.05 -16.41
CA GLY A 190 8.68 0.11 -16.08
C GLY A 190 8.24 0.75 -14.75
N ARG A 191 8.92 1.84 -14.39
CA ARG A 191 8.59 2.64 -13.21
C ARG A 191 7.10 3.03 -13.18
N ARG A 192 6.41 2.72 -12.08
CA ARG A 192 4.97 2.98 -11.83
C ARG A 192 4.01 2.16 -12.69
N ASP A 193 4.50 1.19 -13.43
CA ASP A 193 3.60 0.22 -14.04
C ASP A 193 3.10 -0.78 -13.00
N GLY A 194 1.89 -1.27 -13.24
CA GLY A 194 1.24 -2.28 -12.39
C GLY A 194 0.58 -3.38 -13.22
N MET A 195 0.68 -4.61 -12.74
CA MET A 195 0.11 -5.79 -13.39
C MET A 195 -0.55 -6.72 -12.39
N GLY A 196 -1.77 -7.17 -12.71
CA GLY A 196 -2.43 -8.27 -11.99
C GLY A 196 -2.02 -9.62 -12.57
N VAL A 197 -1.73 -10.58 -11.71
CA VAL A 197 -1.44 -11.99 -12.05
C VAL A 197 -2.41 -12.87 -11.28
N TRP A 198 -3.08 -13.80 -11.96
CA TRP A 198 -4.07 -14.72 -11.38
C TRP A 198 -4.08 -16.05 -12.13
N ASP A 199 -4.83 -17.02 -11.64
CA ASP A 199 -4.92 -18.39 -12.18
C ASP A 199 -3.56 -19.11 -12.24
N THR A 200 -2.69 -18.84 -11.28
CA THR A 200 -1.38 -19.49 -11.12
C THR A 200 -1.02 -19.65 -9.63
N ASP A 201 -0.18 -20.60 -9.30
CA ASP A 201 0.34 -20.79 -7.93
C ASP A 201 1.56 -19.88 -7.64
N GLY A 202 2.15 -19.28 -8.66
CA GLY A 202 3.30 -18.39 -8.53
C GLY A 202 3.83 -17.91 -9.87
N PHE A 203 4.77 -16.96 -9.84
CA PHE A 203 5.41 -16.37 -11.02
C PHE A 203 6.81 -15.85 -10.69
N GLY A 204 7.64 -15.71 -11.75
CA GLY A 204 8.97 -15.14 -11.63
C GLY A 204 8.96 -13.62 -11.72
N ILE A 205 9.86 -12.98 -10.97
CA ILE A 205 10.17 -11.54 -11.06
C ILE A 205 11.67 -11.41 -11.31
N ARG A 206 12.08 -10.72 -12.36
CA ARG A 206 13.49 -10.50 -12.73
C ARG A 206 13.75 -9.00 -12.91
N ALA A 207 14.96 -8.52 -12.51
CA ALA A 207 15.43 -7.15 -12.74
C ALA A 207 16.60 -7.09 -13.74
#